data_7b5ca5d3b2760120891dcb875221a006
#
_entry.id   7b5ca5d3b2760120891dcb875221a006
#
_cell.length_a   1.000
_cell.length_b   1.000
_cell.length_c   1.000
_cell.angle_alpha   90.00
_cell.angle_beta   90.00
_cell.angle_gamma   90.00
#
_symmetry.space_group_name_H-M   'P 1'
#
loop_
_entity.id
_entity.type
_entity.pdbx_description
1 polymer ?
#
loop_
_entity_poly.entity_id
_entity_poly.type
_entity_poly.pdbx_seq_one_letter_code
_entity_poly.pdbx_strand_id
1 'polypeptide(L)'
;MVKQLTLIIFLLLLIEENLWGMQIKRPKLKTPNPQIGFLILAPDRGFVGNNETLSVFQKFKKEYLAKIIFVGRKYDGLNSNYSEYIQKAFSSFDELSVSKVVILPLFLSKYNHILQEVRKNLPAYNFKGQIHWNETMSESYLTAQILFDRVNKISSNPNQEKLVILGRGALDEKSENLMKKELEELSDYIKQRKIFKNIQIGIYYSYNAKDKLRVLKDDEVHDMVIHTAAKKGNTLVIPFFIGPKYSNMMSLTHFFDRRFKDIDIIHNPEEILLHPNILLWMKKTANKYMPLYRHEPIGVVIMPHGATQPYNDAIEKTIEPLKSKYKVEMAYGMGDALTIQKAVSKLENQGIKKIIFVRMYPRSNQLKEKTDYILGLSEKIPEQWDGLIPPQIRSSSIINTFGGYEEDNLIAGIFLERIKEISKKPSEETILLLAHGSSDDQAEILRKKKMKDHIDWIQTQFNPTFKNIKGMSLREDWPGKREKALNEIVNFIEEGNKRGKVIVISNRLYGSGPYKHFLKGLNFEMNSKGLAPHPNLTRWLEKGIKSLIKNNFSQQIVNPNKNKLNIRVSSTAR
;
A
#
# COMPACT_ATOMS: atom_id res chain seq x y z
N MET A 1 18.73 56.23 -21.69
CA MET A 1 18.55 54.81 -21.45
C MET A 1 18.82 54.40 -19.97
N VAL A 2 19.92 54.80 -19.34
CA VAL A 2 20.25 54.40 -17.96
C VAL A 2 19.22 54.91 -16.92
N LYS A 3 18.72 56.15 -17.04
CA LYS A 3 17.72 56.71 -16.11
C LYS A 3 16.32 56.05 -16.20
N GLN A 4 15.96 55.46 -17.30
CA GLN A 4 14.69 54.74 -17.44
C GLN A 4 14.77 53.33 -16.86
N LEU A 5 15.95 52.68 -16.93
CA LEU A 5 16.16 51.36 -16.33
C LEU A 5 16.14 51.43 -14.79
N THR A 6 16.69 52.49 -14.20
CA THR A 6 16.70 52.71 -12.74
C THR A 6 15.29 52.97 -12.20
N LEU A 7 14.43 53.64 -12.96
CA LEU A 7 13.04 53.89 -12.59
C LEU A 7 12.18 52.62 -12.62
N ILE A 8 12.43 51.73 -13.59
CA ILE A 8 11.73 50.44 -13.70
C ILE A 8 12.14 49.49 -12.56
N ILE A 9 13.42 49.44 -12.19
CA ILE A 9 13.91 48.64 -11.07
C ILE A 9 13.35 49.17 -9.73
N PHE A 10 13.23 50.50 -9.58
CA PHE A 10 12.64 51.09 -8.37
C PHE A 10 11.13 50.86 -8.27
N LEU A 11 10.40 50.85 -9.39
CA LEU A 11 8.99 50.50 -9.45
C LEU A 11 8.75 49.01 -9.19
N LEU A 12 9.63 48.11 -9.66
CA LEU A 12 9.54 46.67 -9.35
C LEU A 12 9.82 46.37 -7.88
N LEU A 13 10.76 47.06 -7.24
CA LEU A 13 11.02 46.94 -5.81
C LEU A 13 9.86 47.46 -4.94
N LEU A 14 9.20 48.56 -5.35
CA LEU A 14 8.02 49.09 -4.67
C LEU A 14 6.79 48.18 -4.84
N ILE A 15 6.71 47.39 -5.91
CA ILE A 15 5.64 46.41 -6.12
C ILE A 15 5.91 45.17 -5.24
N GLU A 16 7.16 44.72 -5.05
CA GLU A 16 7.49 43.64 -4.13
C GLU A 16 7.22 44.03 -2.68
N GLU A 17 7.57 45.23 -2.22
CA GLU A 17 7.27 45.67 -0.85
C GLU A 17 5.75 45.77 -0.54
N ASN A 18 4.95 46.19 -1.53
CA ASN A 18 3.49 46.26 -1.36
C ASN A 18 2.79 44.88 -1.44
N LEU A 19 3.41 43.85 -2.06
CA LEU A 19 2.91 42.49 -2.02
C LEU A 19 3.17 41.77 -0.70
N TRP A 20 4.14 42.21 0.10
CA TRP A 20 4.41 41.69 1.44
C TRP A 20 3.47 42.27 2.51
N GLY A 21 2.82 43.43 2.23
CA GLY A 21 1.87 44.07 3.13
C GLY A 21 0.41 43.62 2.99
N MET A 22 0.03 42.92 1.95
CA MET A 22 -1.29 42.33 1.83
C MET A 22 -1.41 41.06 2.66
N GLN A 23 -1.71 41.21 3.95
CA GLN A 23 -2.35 40.14 4.71
C GLN A 23 -3.67 39.80 4.02
N ILE A 24 -3.66 38.79 3.14
CA ILE A 24 -4.89 38.13 2.73
C ILE A 24 -5.50 37.57 3.99
N LYS A 25 -6.46 38.27 4.59
CA LYS A 25 -7.32 37.74 5.65
C LYS A 25 -8.05 36.53 5.04
N ARG A 26 -7.44 35.35 5.17
CA ARG A 26 -8.15 34.11 4.90
C ARG A 26 -9.41 34.13 5.77
N PRO A 27 -10.61 33.86 5.22
CA PRO A 27 -11.81 33.78 6.03
C PRO A 27 -11.54 32.76 7.13
N LYS A 28 -11.77 33.14 8.38
CA LYS A 28 -11.72 32.22 9.54
C LYS A 28 -12.80 31.17 9.29
N LEU A 29 -12.40 30.03 8.75
CA LEU A 29 -13.24 28.84 8.70
C LEU A 29 -13.60 28.48 10.13
N LYS A 30 -14.83 28.78 10.52
CA LYS A 30 -15.46 28.33 11.78
C LYS A 30 -15.74 26.83 11.67
N THR A 31 -14.75 25.98 11.89
CA THR A 31 -14.96 24.58 12.28
C THR A 31 -13.75 24.11 13.07
N PRO A 32 -13.93 23.62 14.29
CA PRO A 32 -12.85 23.02 15.06
C PRO A 32 -12.66 21.57 14.58
N ASN A 33 -12.16 21.37 13.39
CA ASN A 33 -11.58 20.09 13.04
C ASN A 33 -10.17 20.05 13.65
N PRO A 34 -9.80 18.96 14.33
CA PRO A 34 -8.45 18.82 14.87
C PRO A 34 -7.45 18.94 13.73
N GLN A 35 -6.72 20.06 13.70
CA GLN A 35 -5.69 20.23 12.70
C GLN A 35 -4.52 19.33 13.06
N ILE A 36 -4.04 18.57 12.08
CA ILE A 36 -2.84 17.72 12.23
C ILE A 36 -1.69 18.44 11.54
N GLY A 37 -0.61 18.65 12.29
CA GLY A 37 0.65 19.16 11.79
C GLY A 37 1.67 18.04 11.59
N PHE A 38 2.58 18.22 10.66
CA PHE A 38 3.68 17.28 10.41
C PHE A 38 5.01 17.99 10.63
N LEU A 39 5.83 17.44 11.54
CA LEU A 39 7.19 17.89 11.76
C LEU A 39 8.17 16.91 11.14
N ILE A 40 8.78 17.31 10.03
CA ILE A 40 9.79 16.50 9.36
C ILE A 40 11.14 16.76 10.05
N LEU A 41 11.76 15.73 10.59
CA LEU A 41 13.13 15.78 11.08
C LEU A 41 14.06 15.20 10.01
N ALA A 42 15.00 15.98 9.52
CA ALA A 42 15.95 15.55 8.51
C ALA A 42 17.39 15.75 8.99
N PRO A 43 18.35 14.89 8.59
CA PRO A 43 19.75 15.11 8.90
C PRO A 43 20.25 16.40 8.22
N ASP A 44 20.97 17.23 8.96
CA ASP A 44 21.62 18.42 8.40
C ASP A 44 22.79 18.01 7.51
N ARG A 45 22.72 18.35 6.23
CA ARG A 45 23.74 18.07 5.19
C ARG A 45 24.43 19.34 4.69
N GLY A 46 24.22 20.44 5.39
CA GLY A 46 24.70 21.75 4.96
C GLY A 46 23.84 22.34 3.84
N PHE A 47 24.19 23.53 3.42
CA PHE A 47 23.36 24.34 2.52
C PHE A 47 22.93 23.59 1.25
N VAL A 48 23.88 22.98 0.54
CA VAL A 48 23.59 22.29 -0.74
C VAL A 48 22.75 21.03 -0.50
N GLY A 49 23.11 20.21 0.49
CA GLY A 49 22.39 18.97 0.79
C GLY A 49 20.99 19.21 1.33
N ASN A 50 20.82 20.27 2.12
CA ASN A 50 19.51 20.65 2.64
C ASN A 50 18.58 21.14 1.53
N ASN A 51 19.08 21.76 0.44
CA ASN A 51 18.27 22.17 -0.70
C ASN A 51 17.60 21.00 -1.42
N GLU A 52 18.26 19.87 -1.52
CA GLU A 52 17.65 18.65 -2.09
C GLU A 52 16.51 18.13 -1.20
N THR A 53 16.74 18.08 0.11
CA THR A 53 15.69 17.73 1.08
C THR A 53 14.53 18.73 1.03
N LEU A 54 14.81 20.02 0.92
CA LEU A 54 13.80 21.07 0.78
C LEU A 54 12.98 20.90 -0.50
N SER A 55 13.58 20.46 -1.61
CA SER A 55 12.84 20.24 -2.86
C SER A 55 11.74 19.17 -2.71
N VAL A 56 12.00 18.10 -1.98
CA VAL A 56 11.00 17.06 -1.66
C VAL A 56 10.00 17.57 -0.64
N PHE A 57 10.47 18.25 0.40
CA PHE A 57 9.62 18.85 1.43
C PHE A 57 8.62 19.86 0.86
N GLN A 58 9.03 20.72 -0.09
CA GLN A 58 8.12 21.69 -0.71
C GLN A 58 6.97 21.00 -1.47
N LYS A 59 7.23 19.85 -2.12
CA LYS A 59 6.17 19.06 -2.75
C LYS A 59 5.19 18.51 -1.69
N PHE A 60 5.70 18.04 -0.56
CA PHE A 60 4.90 17.53 0.56
C PHE A 60 4.07 18.66 1.21
N LYS A 61 4.68 19.82 1.48
CA LYS A 61 4.05 20.97 2.13
C LYS A 61 2.88 21.57 1.33
N LYS A 62 2.83 21.35 0.01
CA LYS A 62 1.68 21.78 -0.81
C LYS A 62 0.37 21.13 -0.39
N GLU A 63 0.43 19.91 0.20
CA GLU A 63 -0.75 19.11 0.54
C GLU A 63 -1.00 18.99 2.05
N TYR A 64 0.04 19.21 2.87
CA TYR A 64 -0.02 19.00 4.32
C TYR A 64 0.51 20.22 5.08
N LEU A 65 -0.09 20.50 6.24
CA LEU A 65 0.44 21.48 7.18
C LEU A 65 1.73 20.93 7.79
N ALA A 66 2.87 21.39 7.31
CA ALA A 66 4.16 20.79 7.66
C ALA A 66 5.26 21.83 7.89
N LYS A 67 6.18 21.46 8.77
CA LYS A 67 7.46 22.14 9.00
C LYS A 67 8.60 21.14 8.90
N ILE A 68 9.80 21.61 8.58
CA ILE A 68 11.02 20.81 8.53
C ILE A 68 12.08 21.41 9.44
N ILE A 69 12.78 20.53 10.15
CA ILE A 69 13.93 20.88 10.99
C ILE A 69 15.10 19.99 10.59
N PHE A 70 16.24 20.61 10.33
CA PHE A 70 17.49 19.92 10.12
C PHE A 70 18.21 19.72 11.44
N VAL A 71 18.67 18.50 11.73
CA VAL A 71 19.24 18.12 13.02
C VAL A 71 20.60 17.44 12.86
N GLY A 72 21.47 17.64 13.85
CA GLY A 72 22.66 16.81 14.07
C GLY A 72 23.97 17.27 13.44
N ARG A 73 24.06 18.47 12.85
CA ARG A 73 25.34 19.01 12.43
C ARG A 73 25.95 19.87 13.54
N LYS A 74 27.13 19.49 13.99
CA LYS A 74 27.99 20.34 14.84
C LYS A 74 29.02 21.00 13.94
N TYR A 75 29.00 22.32 13.81
CA TYR A 75 30.10 23.10 13.22
C TYR A 75 30.93 23.68 14.33
N ASP A 76 32.21 23.41 14.34
CA ASP A 76 33.28 24.11 15.08
C ASP A 76 32.88 24.60 16.49
N GLY A 77 32.38 23.71 17.34
CA GLY A 77 32.01 24.03 18.70
C GLY A 77 30.68 24.77 18.89
N LEU A 78 30.02 25.22 17.83
CA LEU A 78 28.67 25.75 17.89
C LEU A 78 27.69 24.58 17.88
N ASN A 79 27.05 24.31 19.01
CA ASN A 79 25.89 23.45 19.06
C ASN A 79 24.87 24.02 18.07
N SER A 80 24.56 23.28 16.97
CA SER A 80 23.40 23.64 16.17
C SER A 80 22.20 23.60 17.11
N ASN A 81 21.58 24.75 17.35
CA ASN A 81 20.52 24.85 18.37
C ASN A 81 19.19 24.34 17.77
N TYR A 82 19.20 23.11 17.22
CA TYR A 82 18.00 22.50 16.66
C TYR A 82 16.85 22.46 17.69
N SER A 83 17.19 22.46 18.99
CA SER A 83 16.21 22.52 20.08
C SER A 83 15.36 23.78 20.01
N GLU A 84 15.96 24.94 19.76
CA GLU A 84 15.23 26.19 19.58
C GLU A 84 14.31 26.16 18.35
N TYR A 85 14.79 25.57 17.23
CA TYR A 85 13.97 25.44 16.03
C TYR A 85 12.81 24.47 16.22
N ILE A 86 12.99 23.38 16.96
CA ILE A 86 11.91 22.45 17.32
C ILE A 86 10.88 23.19 18.18
N GLN A 87 11.32 23.94 19.22
CA GLN A 87 10.41 24.72 20.07
C GLN A 87 9.64 25.77 19.25
N LYS A 88 10.30 26.50 18.35
CA LYS A 88 9.66 27.46 17.44
C LYS A 88 8.65 26.79 16.53
N ALA A 89 8.93 25.57 16.07
CA ALA A 89 7.99 24.81 15.26
C ALA A 89 6.73 24.43 16.05
N PHE A 90 6.90 23.97 17.30
CA PHE A 90 5.77 23.64 18.18
C PHE A 90 4.95 24.88 18.55
N SER A 91 5.58 25.97 18.92
CA SER A 91 4.88 27.25 19.20
C SER A 91 4.04 27.69 18.01
N SER A 92 4.59 27.60 16.79
CA SER A 92 3.84 27.94 15.57
C SER A 92 2.70 26.95 15.27
N PHE A 93 2.80 25.68 15.66
CA PHE A 93 1.66 24.75 15.58
C PHE A 93 0.58 25.07 16.62
N ASP A 94 0.97 25.50 17.84
CA ASP A 94 0.03 25.97 18.85
C ASP A 94 -0.74 27.22 18.40
N GLU A 95 -0.07 28.21 17.78
CA GLU A 95 -0.70 29.41 17.19
C GLU A 95 -1.74 29.05 16.13
N LEU A 96 -1.51 27.96 15.36
CA LEU A 96 -2.42 27.44 14.36
C LEU A 96 -3.49 26.50 14.95
N SER A 97 -3.54 26.35 16.28
CA SER A 97 -4.47 25.46 16.98
C SER A 97 -4.37 23.99 16.51
N VAL A 98 -3.15 23.54 16.21
CA VAL A 98 -2.87 22.14 15.86
C VAL A 98 -3.05 21.29 17.11
N SER A 99 -3.92 20.29 17.05
CA SER A 99 -4.22 19.39 18.18
C SER A 99 -3.28 18.18 18.24
N LYS A 100 -2.65 17.82 17.12
CA LYS A 100 -1.72 16.70 17.01
C LYS A 100 -0.58 17.04 16.05
N VAL A 101 0.65 16.84 16.48
CA VAL A 101 1.84 16.88 15.62
C VAL A 101 2.35 15.46 15.42
N VAL A 102 2.51 15.06 14.16
CA VAL A 102 3.14 13.80 13.77
C VAL A 102 4.57 14.10 13.34
N ILE A 103 5.53 13.51 14.04
CA ILE A 103 6.94 13.61 13.69
C ILE A 103 7.27 12.55 12.64
N LEU A 104 7.73 12.99 11.47
CA LEU A 104 8.23 12.14 10.39
C LEU A 104 9.76 12.20 10.36
N PRO A 105 10.45 11.19 10.90
CA PRO A 105 11.91 11.16 10.83
C PRO A 105 12.36 10.74 9.41
N LEU A 106 12.84 11.69 8.62
CA LEU A 106 13.44 11.44 7.32
C LEU A 106 14.86 10.90 7.50
N PHE A 107 14.93 9.77 8.18
CA PHE A 107 16.14 9.00 8.46
C PHE A 107 15.94 7.57 7.96
N LEU A 108 17.01 6.97 7.47
CA LEU A 108 16.95 5.57 7.04
C LEU A 108 16.81 4.64 8.25
N SER A 109 17.66 4.83 9.27
CA SER A 109 17.71 3.96 10.44
C SER A 109 17.14 4.63 11.68
N LYS A 110 16.33 3.90 12.44
CA LYS A 110 15.87 4.32 13.77
C LYS A 110 16.98 4.33 14.83
N TYR A 111 18.08 3.64 14.56
CA TYR A 111 19.26 3.58 15.44
C TYR A 111 20.27 4.70 15.19
N ASN A 112 19.96 5.62 14.27
CA ASN A 112 20.79 6.79 14.06
C ASN A 112 20.87 7.63 15.36
N HIS A 113 22.08 7.89 15.85
CA HIS A 113 22.31 8.53 17.16
C HIS A 113 21.68 9.92 17.26
N ILE A 114 21.70 10.70 16.18
CA ILE A 114 21.11 12.04 16.14
C ILE A 114 19.61 11.96 16.39
N LEU A 115 18.97 11.01 15.71
CA LEU A 115 17.54 10.77 15.85
C LEU A 115 17.17 10.31 17.27
N GLN A 116 17.99 9.43 17.86
CA GLN A 116 17.82 8.97 19.23
C GLN A 116 17.98 10.11 20.26
N GLU A 117 18.96 11.00 20.04
CA GLU A 117 19.17 12.19 20.88
C GLU A 117 17.95 13.12 20.83
N VAL A 118 17.46 13.45 19.64
CA VAL A 118 16.25 14.28 19.47
C VAL A 118 15.05 13.63 20.14
N ARG A 119 14.85 12.33 19.97
CA ARG A 119 13.75 11.58 20.57
C ARG A 119 13.81 11.60 22.10
N LYS A 120 15.00 11.46 22.68
CA LYS A 120 15.23 11.53 24.13
C LYS A 120 14.88 12.91 24.69
N ASN A 121 15.21 13.97 23.95
CA ASN A 121 15.02 15.35 24.39
C ASN A 121 13.60 15.88 24.08
N LEU A 122 12.81 15.15 23.30
CA LEU A 122 11.48 15.58 22.87
C LEU A 122 10.52 15.97 24.00
N PRO A 123 10.47 15.24 25.15
CA PRO A 123 9.59 15.58 26.27
C PRO A 123 9.88 16.95 26.93
N ALA A 124 11.06 17.53 26.69
CA ALA A 124 11.43 18.83 27.21
C ALA A 124 10.81 20.00 26.43
N TYR A 125 10.25 19.77 25.26
CA TYR A 125 9.63 20.83 24.45
C TYR A 125 8.16 21.02 24.81
N ASN A 126 7.74 22.29 24.85
CA ASN A 126 6.38 22.68 25.16
C ASN A 126 5.50 22.63 23.89
N PHE A 127 4.50 21.78 23.90
CA PHE A 127 3.44 21.73 22.90
C PHE A 127 2.10 21.40 23.58
N LYS A 128 1.05 22.15 23.28
CA LYS A 128 -0.28 21.98 23.92
C LYS A 128 -1.05 20.77 23.41
N GLY A 129 -0.72 20.27 22.22
CA GLY A 129 -1.37 19.14 21.58
C GLY A 129 -0.67 17.81 21.86
N GLN A 130 -1.06 16.79 21.12
CA GLN A 130 -0.43 15.47 21.17
C GLN A 130 0.75 15.38 20.20
N ILE A 131 1.84 14.78 20.65
CA ILE A 131 2.98 14.45 19.79
C ILE A 131 2.94 12.96 19.48
N HIS A 132 2.99 12.61 18.20
CA HIS A 132 3.11 11.24 17.75
C HIS A 132 4.41 11.06 16.96
N TRP A 133 5.20 10.07 17.34
CA TRP A 133 6.44 9.73 16.65
C TRP A 133 6.20 8.60 15.66
N ASN A 134 6.46 8.83 14.37
CA ASN A 134 6.34 7.80 13.35
C ASN A 134 7.63 6.98 13.19
N GLU A 135 7.49 5.82 12.57
CA GLU A 135 8.59 4.94 12.17
C GLU A 135 9.52 5.60 11.14
N THR A 136 10.75 5.11 11.03
CA THR A 136 11.74 5.57 10.05
C THR A 136 11.52 4.92 8.68
N MET A 137 12.34 5.32 7.71
CA MET A 137 12.21 4.83 6.34
C MET A 137 12.56 3.34 6.20
N SER A 138 13.48 2.80 7.03
CA SER A 138 13.89 1.38 6.95
C SER A 138 12.72 0.41 7.14
N GLU A 139 11.65 0.83 7.80
CA GLU A 139 10.47 0.02 8.08
C GLU A 139 9.41 0.04 6.95
N SER A 140 9.80 0.49 5.74
CA SER A 140 8.87 0.65 4.61
C SER A 140 9.32 -0.12 3.37
N TYR A 141 8.41 -0.91 2.80
CA TYR A 141 8.65 -1.56 1.51
C TYR A 141 8.97 -0.56 0.37
N LEU A 142 8.47 0.68 0.46
CA LEU A 142 8.83 1.74 -0.51
C LEU A 142 10.33 2.05 -0.47
N THR A 143 10.95 1.94 0.69
CA THR A 143 12.40 2.10 0.85
C THR A 143 13.15 0.89 0.29
N ALA A 144 12.67 -0.33 0.54
CA ALA A 144 13.23 -1.54 -0.07
C ALA A 144 13.18 -1.48 -1.61
N GLN A 145 12.10 -0.91 -2.17
CA GLN A 145 12.00 -0.68 -3.61
C GLN A 145 13.04 0.32 -4.13
N ILE A 146 13.41 1.36 -3.34
CA ILE A 146 14.50 2.27 -3.75
C ILE A 146 15.81 1.49 -3.92
N LEU A 147 16.12 0.64 -2.93
CA LEU A 147 17.31 -0.21 -2.99
C LEU A 147 17.26 -1.15 -4.20
N PHE A 148 16.14 -1.80 -4.43
CA PHE A 148 15.92 -2.70 -5.57
C PHE A 148 16.06 -1.99 -6.92
N ASP A 149 15.49 -0.79 -7.07
CA ASP A 149 15.61 0.01 -8.30
C ASP A 149 17.07 0.38 -8.60
N ARG A 150 17.85 0.71 -7.56
CA ARG A 150 19.29 1.02 -7.71
C ARG A 150 20.10 -0.17 -8.13
N VAL A 151 19.85 -1.32 -7.53
CA VAL A 151 20.45 -2.58 -7.94
C VAL A 151 20.10 -2.92 -9.39
N ASN A 152 18.83 -2.75 -9.79
CA ASN A 152 18.40 -3.04 -11.17
C ASN A 152 19.07 -2.17 -12.23
N LYS A 153 19.48 -0.95 -11.87
CA LYS A 153 20.17 -0.04 -12.83
C LYS A 153 21.56 -0.53 -13.22
N ILE A 154 22.24 -1.29 -12.37
CA ILE A 154 23.63 -1.72 -12.58
C ILE A 154 23.79 -3.23 -12.65
N SER A 155 22.82 -4.02 -12.22
CA SER A 155 22.86 -5.48 -12.27
C SER A 155 22.41 -6.00 -13.64
N SER A 156 23.30 -6.74 -14.31
CA SER A 156 23.03 -7.38 -15.60
C SER A 156 22.86 -8.90 -15.50
N ASN A 157 23.60 -9.54 -14.57
CA ASN A 157 23.58 -10.99 -14.36
C ASN A 157 23.75 -11.34 -12.87
N PRO A 158 22.68 -11.22 -12.07
CA PRO A 158 22.75 -11.38 -10.61
C PRO A 158 23.45 -12.67 -10.16
N ASN A 159 23.18 -13.79 -10.83
CA ASN A 159 23.77 -15.10 -10.50
C ASN A 159 25.31 -15.13 -10.62
N GLN A 160 25.92 -14.19 -11.32
CA GLN A 160 27.36 -14.04 -11.48
C GLN A 160 27.93 -12.85 -10.70
N GLU A 161 27.06 -12.05 -10.08
CA GLU A 161 27.41 -10.80 -9.41
C GLU A 161 27.40 -10.94 -7.89
N LYS A 162 28.20 -10.12 -7.23
CA LYS A 162 28.24 -9.92 -5.77
C LYS A 162 27.71 -8.53 -5.48
N LEU A 163 26.89 -8.40 -4.46
CA LEU A 163 26.28 -7.13 -4.07
C LEU A 163 26.84 -6.68 -2.72
N VAL A 164 27.33 -5.45 -2.65
CA VAL A 164 27.72 -4.79 -1.41
C VAL A 164 26.81 -3.59 -1.19
N ILE A 165 26.13 -3.57 -0.05
CA ILE A 165 25.24 -2.46 0.37
C ILE A 165 25.96 -1.70 1.48
N LEU A 166 26.13 -0.40 1.30
CA LEU A 166 26.86 0.44 2.24
C LEU A 166 25.92 1.41 2.94
N GLY A 167 25.76 1.27 4.25
CA GLY A 167 25.08 2.21 5.12
C GLY A 167 26.04 3.19 5.80
N ARG A 168 25.48 4.15 6.57
CA ARG A 168 26.26 5.13 7.31
C ARG A 168 25.53 5.64 8.54
N GLY A 169 26.28 5.90 9.64
CA GLY A 169 25.77 6.62 10.79
C GLY A 169 25.95 5.95 12.14
N ALA A 170 26.66 4.81 12.22
CA ALA A 170 26.95 4.15 13.49
C ALA A 170 27.90 4.97 14.37
N LEU A 171 27.75 4.88 15.70
CA LEU A 171 28.68 5.45 16.68
C LEU A 171 29.56 4.40 17.33
N ASP A 172 29.04 3.20 17.45
CA ASP A 172 29.63 2.06 18.15
C ASP A 172 29.18 0.76 17.49
N GLU A 173 29.76 -0.37 17.91
CA GLU A 173 29.44 -1.70 17.37
C GLU A 173 27.98 -2.11 17.58
N LYS A 174 27.35 -1.65 18.68
CA LYS A 174 25.94 -1.94 18.93
C LYS A 174 25.05 -1.30 17.88
N SER A 175 25.25 -0.03 17.62
CA SER A 175 24.49 0.70 16.58
C SER A 175 24.83 0.19 15.18
N GLU A 176 26.09 -0.20 14.92
CA GLU A 176 26.50 -0.82 13.67
C GLU A 176 25.71 -2.12 13.40
N ASN A 177 25.68 -3.04 14.37
CA ASN A 177 24.98 -4.33 14.23
C ASN A 177 23.48 -4.15 14.02
N LEU A 178 22.85 -3.19 14.72
CA LEU A 178 21.44 -2.90 14.57
C LEU A 178 21.12 -2.29 13.19
N MET A 179 21.98 -1.39 12.70
CA MET A 179 21.83 -0.80 11.36
C MET A 179 22.10 -1.81 10.25
N LYS A 180 23.06 -2.73 10.44
CA LYS A 180 23.27 -3.88 9.53
C LYS A 180 22.01 -4.71 9.39
N LYS A 181 21.39 -5.06 10.52
CA LYS A 181 20.14 -5.83 10.52
C LYS A 181 19.01 -5.13 9.76
N GLU A 182 18.83 -3.82 9.93
CA GLU A 182 17.84 -3.07 9.14
C GLU A 182 18.12 -3.13 7.62
N LEU A 183 19.39 -3.04 7.21
CA LEU A 183 19.76 -3.16 5.80
C LEU A 183 19.63 -4.61 5.28
N GLU A 184 19.84 -5.61 6.13
CA GLU A 184 19.58 -7.02 5.82
C GLU A 184 18.08 -7.24 5.55
N GLU A 185 17.20 -6.73 6.41
CA GLU A 185 15.75 -6.79 6.25
C GLU A 185 15.31 -6.09 4.93
N LEU A 186 15.87 -4.91 4.61
CA LEU A 186 15.62 -4.26 3.33
C LEU A 186 16.16 -5.07 2.13
N SER A 187 17.31 -5.76 2.30
CA SER A 187 17.91 -6.58 1.25
C SER A 187 17.12 -7.86 0.96
N ASP A 188 16.29 -8.33 1.90
CA ASP A 188 15.42 -9.49 1.69
C ASP A 188 14.43 -9.26 0.54
N TYR A 189 14.03 -8.01 0.30
CA TYR A 189 13.24 -7.64 -0.88
C TYR A 189 13.97 -7.96 -2.19
N ILE A 190 15.32 -7.82 -2.21
CA ILE A 190 16.16 -8.18 -3.36
C ILE A 190 16.31 -9.70 -3.44
N LYS A 191 16.67 -10.36 -2.33
CA LYS A 191 16.90 -11.82 -2.25
C LYS A 191 15.70 -12.63 -2.73
N GLN A 192 14.50 -12.12 -2.47
CA GLN A 192 13.24 -12.73 -2.92
C GLN A 192 13.04 -12.68 -4.44
N ARG A 193 13.73 -11.79 -5.16
CA ARG A 193 13.53 -11.51 -6.60
C ARG A 193 14.75 -11.77 -7.47
N LYS A 194 15.92 -11.77 -6.88
CA LYS A 194 17.21 -11.96 -7.55
C LYS A 194 18.17 -12.78 -6.70
N ILE A 195 18.83 -13.72 -7.31
CA ILE A 195 19.84 -14.56 -6.65
C ILE A 195 21.22 -13.98 -6.98
N PHE A 196 21.88 -13.39 -5.98
CA PHE A 196 23.27 -12.95 -6.06
C PHE A 196 24.19 -14.03 -5.52
N LYS A 197 25.45 -14.08 -6.02
CA LYS A 197 26.49 -14.97 -5.45
C LYS A 197 26.73 -14.70 -3.98
N ASN A 198 26.71 -13.44 -3.59
CA ASN A 198 26.88 -12.98 -2.23
C ASN A 198 26.24 -11.59 -2.06
N ILE A 199 25.69 -11.33 -0.89
CA ILE A 199 25.25 -9.99 -0.48
C ILE A 199 25.95 -9.66 0.83
N GLN A 200 26.68 -8.56 0.86
CA GLN A 200 27.39 -8.06 2.05
C GLN A 200 26.91 -6.66 2.41
N ILE A 201 26.96 -6.35 3.70
CA ILE A 201 26.55 -5.05 4.23
C ILE A 201 27.66 -4.47 5.07
N GLY A 202 28.07 -3.24 4.72
CA GLY A 202 29.02 -2.44 5.48
C GLY A 202 28.39 -1.17 6.02
N ILE A 203 28.78 -0.74 7.21
CA ILE A 203 28.29 0.50 7.81
C ILE A 203 29.45 1.44 8.08
N TYR A 204 29.51 2.54 7.37
CA TYR A 204 30.41 3.65 7.69
C TYR A 204 30.00 4.33 9.00
N TYR A 205 30.99 4.68 9.81
CA TYR A 205 30.70 5.36 11.06
C TYR A 205 30.40 6.85 10.85
N SER A 206 29.65 7.39 11.80
CA SER A 206 29.35 8.82 11.86
C SER A 206 30.61 9.62 12.15
N TYR A 207 30.67 10.84 11.65
CA TYR A 207 31.73 11.81 12.08
C TYR A 207 31.69 12.15 13.57
N ASN A 208 30.59 11.85 14.26
CA ASN A 208 30.46 12.02 15.71
C ASN A 208 31.03 10.82 16.51
N ALA A 209 31.42 9.74 15.84
CA ALA A 209 32.13 8.64 16.49
C ALA A 209 33.56 9.05 16.87
N LYS A 210 34.15 8.34 17.84
CA LYS A 210 35.56 8.57 18.22
C LYS A 210 36.45 8.35 16.99
N ASP A 211 37.35 9.30 16.67
CA ASP A 211 38.12 9.30 15.44
C ASP A 211 38.88 7.98 15.18
N LYS A 212 39.60 7.45 16.19
CA LYS A 212 40.33 6.18 16.04
C LYS A 212 39.40 5.01 15.70
N LEU A 213 38.23 4.94 16.34
CA LEU A 213 37.23 3.90 16.07
C LEU A 213 36.62 4.07 14.68
N ARG A 214 36.30 5.31 14.30
CA ARG A 214 35.74 5.62 12.97
C ARG A 214 36.70 5.24 11.86
N VAL A 215 37.97 5.61 11.97
CA VAL A 215 38.98 5.26 10.95
C VAL A 215 39.11 3.75 10.83
N LEU A 216 39.28 3.05 11.95
CA LEU A 216 39.38 1.58 11.96
C LEU A 216 38.18 0.93 11.26
N LYS A 217 36.94 1.34 11.62
CA LYS A 217 35.72 0.74 11.07
C LYS A 217 35.46 1.12 9.61
N ASP A 218 35.82 2.34 9.21
CA ASP A 218 35.75 2.76 7.82
C ASP A 218 36.77 1.99 6.95
N ASP A 219 37.92 1.63 7.49
CA ASP A 219 38.92 0.78 6.83
C ASP A 219 38.46 -0.69 6.74
N GLU A 220 37.83 -1.25 7.79
CA GLU A 220 37.19 -2.57 7.74
C GLU A 220 36.16 -2.67 6.59
N VAL A 221 35.34 -1.62 6.40
CA VAL A 221 34.37 -1.55 5.29
C VAL A 221 35.09 -1.48 3.94
N HIS A 222 36.17 -0.72 3.86
CA HIS A 222 36.98 -0.62 2.64
C HIS A 222 37.60 -1.97 2.27
N ASP A 223 38.22 -2.64 3.24
CA ASP A 223 38.83 -3.97 3.06
C ASP A 223 37.81 -5.01 2.65
N MET A 224 36.58 -4.97 3.22
CA MET A 224 35.47 -5.83 2.82
C MET A 224 35.16 -5.66 1.33
N VAL A 225 35.08 -4.43 0.82
CA VAL A 225 34.84 -4.17 -0.61
C VAL A 225 35.96 -4.71 -1.47
N ILE A 226 37.22 -4.45 -1.10
CA ILE A 226 38.40 -4.95 -1.82
C ILE A 226 38.41 -6.49 -1.89
N HIS A 227 38.26 -7.16 -0.74
CA HIS A 227 38.21 -8.63 -0.68
C HIS A 227 37.06 -9.21 -1.49
N THR A 228 35.92 -8.50 -1.55
CA THR A 228 34.80 -8.92 -2.36
C THR A 228 35.09 -8.72 -3.84
N ALA A 229 35.72 -7.63 -4.24
CA ALA A 229 36.09 -7.34 -5.62
C ALA A 229 37.13 -8.33 -6.16
N ALA A 230 38.09 -8.74 -5.34
CA ALA A 230 39.15 -9.71 -5.72
C ALA A 230 38.59 -11.10 -6.09
N LYS A 231 37.38 -11.45 -5.68
CA LYS A 231 36.76 -12.74 -6.02
C LYS A 231 36.15 -12.70 -7.43
N LYS A 232 36.14 -13.82 -8.13
CA LYS A 232 35.55 -13.95 -9.49
C LYS A 232 34.12 -13.45 -9.60
N GLY A 233 33.82 -12.62 -10.58
CA GLY A 233 32.54 -12.03 -10.93
C GLY A 233 32.42 -10.56 -10.50
N ASN A 234 31.54 -9.81 -11.17
CA ASN A 234 31.37 -8.39 -10.94
C ASN A 234 30.93 -8.08 -9.51
N THR A 235 31.47 -7.00 -8.95
CA THR A 235 31.07 -6.51 -7.63
C THR A 235 30.30 -5.22 -7.79
N LEU A 236 29.02 -5.27 -7.42
CA LEU A 236 28.13 -4.12 -7.41
C LEU A 236 28.16 -3.47 -6.03
N VAL A 237 28.38 -2.16 -5.98
CA VAL A 237 28.41 -1.40 -4.72
C VAL A 237 27.31 -0.34 -4.72
N ILE A 238 26.41 -0.43 -3.75
CA ILE A 238 25.29 0.49 -3.59
C ILE A 238 25.46 1.28 -2.29
N PRO A 239 25.79 2.57 -2.35
CA PRO A 239 25.68 3.44 -1.20
C PRO A 239 24.20 3.66 -0.86
N PHE A 240 23.75 3.18 0.30
CA PHE A 240 22.38 3.26 0.73
C PHE A 240 22.25 4.06 2.03
N PHE A 241 22.42 5.36 1.91
CA PHE A 241 22.28 6.32 3.00
C PHE A 241 21.79 7.67 2.46
N ILE A 242 21.19 8.47 3.32
CA ILE A 242 20.72 9.81 2.95
C ILE A 242 21.94 10.72 2.80
N GLY A 243 22.20 11.12 1.59
CA GLY A 243 23.30 12.01 1.22
C GLY A 243 22.88 12.89 0.06
N PRO A 244 23.47 14.08 -0.07
CA PRO A 244 23.22 14.96 -1.21
C PRO A 244 24.06 14.55 -2.43
N LYS A 245 23.54 14.86 -3.59
CA LYS A 245 24.29 14.85 -4.83
C LYS A 245 25.08 16.15 -4.93
N TYR A 246 26.34 16.09 -4.56
CA TYR A 246 27.24 17.20 -4.85
C TYR A 246 27.89 17.01 -6.21
N SER A 247 27.99 18.07 -6.97
CA SER A 247 28.82 18.11 -8.17
C SER A 247 30.28 18.51 -7.87
N ASN A 248 30.73 18.34 -6.66
CA ASN A 248 32.05 18.77 -6.17
C ASN A 248 32.76 17.67 -5.36
N MET A 249 33.88 17.99 -4.76
CA MET A 249 34.69 17.08 -3.93
C MET A 249 33.95 16.40 -2.77
N MET A 250 32.77 16.90 -2.40
CA MET A 250 31.93 16.35 -1.34
C MET A 250 30.89 15.36 -1.86
N SER A 251 30.85 15.08 -3.17
CA SER A 251 29.88 14.16 -3.76
C SER A 251 30.17 12.71 -3.39
N LEU A 252 29.13 11.89 -3.34
CA LEU A 252 29.28 10.46 -3.19
C LEU A 252 30.09 9.86 -4.34
N THR A 253 29.86 10.31 -5.57
CA THR A 253 30.64 9.90 -6.74
C THR A 253 32.12 10.15 -6.50
N HIS A 254 32.50 11.37 -6.14
CA HIS A 254 33.91 11.71 -5.90
C HIS A 254 34.52 10.91 -4.72
N PHE A 255 33.72 10.67 -3.66
CA PHE A 255 34.15 9.82 -2.55
C PHE A 255 34.47 8.39 -3.03
N PHE A 256 33.60 7.78 -3.83
CA PHE A 256 33.80 6.45 -4.37
C PHE A 256 34.96 6.39 -5.35
N ASP A 257 35.02 7.33 -6.30
CA ASP A 257 36.10 7.40 -7.30
C ASP A 257 37.49 7.52 -6.63
N ARG A 258 37.59 8.27 -5.55
CA ARG A 258 38.84 8.41 -4.80
C ARG A 258 39.16 7.19 -3.92
N ARG A 259 38.14 6.64 -3.21
CA ARG A 259 38.34 5.55 -2.24
C ARG A 259 38.60 4.22 -2.92
N PHE A 260 38.01 4.00 -4.09
CA PHE A 260 38.07 2.74 -4.82
C PHE A 260 38.67 2.89 -6.24
N LYS A 261 39.55 3.87 -6.42
CA LYS A 261 40.12 4.24 -7.74
C LYS A 261 40.69 3.07 -8.51
N ASP A 262 41.41 2.15 -7.84
CA ASP A 262 42.13 1.04 -8.44
C ASP A 262 41.40 -0.31 -8.21
N ILE A 263 40.13 -0.27 -7.83
CA ILE A 263 39.31 -1.45 -7.53
C ILE A 263 38.27 -1.63 -8.60
N ASP A 264 38.19 -2.83 -9.18
CA ASP A 264 37.17 -3.18 -10.19
C ASP A 264 35.81 -3.40 -9.53
N ILE A 265 35.03 -2.31 -9.41
CA ILE A 265 33.66 -2.29 -8.89
C ILE A 265 32.73 -1.53 -9.84
N ILE A 266 31.50 -1.97 -9.89
CA ILE A 266 30.40 -1.23 -10.55
C ILE A 266 29.58 -0.58 -9.43
N HIS A 267 29.49 0.73 -9.40
CA HIS A 267 28.74 1.42 -8.36
C HIS A 267 27.69 2.37 -8.92
N ASN A 268 26.62 2.54 -8.17
CA ASN A 268 25.56 3.53 -8.45
C ASN A 268 25.56 4.59 -7.35
N PRO A 269 26.10 5.79 -7.62
CA PRO A 269 26.20 6.86 -6.64
C PRO A 269 24.88 7.67 -6.50
N GLU A 270 23.80 7.22 -7.12
CA GLU A 270 22.52 7.91 -7.02
C GLU A 270 21.99 7.94 -5.58
N GLU A 271 21.42 9.04 -5.23
CA GLU A 271 20.97 9.33 -3.87
C GLU A 271 19.55 8.91 -3.62
N ILE A 272 19.26 8.64 -2.34
CA ILE A 272 17.93 8.19 -1.90
C ILE A 272 16.91 9.31 -2.01
N LEU A 273 17.27 10.55 -1.65
CA LEU A 273 16.33 11.66 -1.46
C LEU A 273 15.52 12.04 -2.71
N LEU A 274 16.13 11.98 -3.88
CA LEU A 274 15.46 12.35 -5.12
C LEU A 274 14.59 11.24 -5.71
N HIS A 275 14.61 10.05 -5.11
CA HIS A 275 13.78 8.94 -5.58
C HIS A 275 12.30 9.22 -5.30
N PRO A 276 11.38 8.98 -6.27
CA PRO A 276 9.95 9.27 -6.10
C PRO A 276 9.31 8.63 -4.87
N ASN A 277 9.78 7.45 -4.46
CA ASN A 277 9.26 6.74 -3.30
C ASN A 277 9.47 7.49 -1.97
N ILE A 278 10.40 8.45 -1.90
CA ILE A 278 10.56 9.27 -0.69
C ILE A 278 9.32 10.12 -0.45
N LEU A 279 8.86 10.82 -1.47
CA LEU A 279 7.63 11.60 -1.38
C LEU A 279 6.41 10.71 -1.15
N LEU A 280 6.36 9.53 -1.79
CA LEU A 280 5.29 8.55 -1.56
C LEU A 280 5.28 8.07 -0.11
N TRP A 281 6.44 7.74 0.46
CA TRP A 281 6.56 7.35 1.87
C TRP A 281 6.07 8.46 2.81
N MET A 282 6.51 9.71 2.61
CA MET A 282 6.05 10.85 3.39
C MET A 282 4.54 11.02 3.32
N LYS A 283 3.97 11.00 2.11
CA LYS A 283 2.52 11.13 1.89
C LYS A 283 1.74 9.95 2.47
N LYS A 284 2.20 8.71 2.27
CA LYS A 284 1.56 7.51 2.83
C LYS A 284 1.52 7.58 4.35
N THR A 285 2.64 7.97 4.95
CA THR A 285 2.74 8.19 6.40
C THR A 285 1.75 9.27 6.86
N ALA A 286 1.72 10.42 6.19
CA ALA A 286 0.77 11.48 6.56
C ALA A 286 -0.69 11.03 6.41
N ASN A 287 -1.03 10.33 5.34
CA ASN A 287 -2.39 9.86 5.08
C ASN A 287 -2.92 8.85 6.13
N LYS A 288 -2.03 8.15 6.86
CA LYS A 288 -2.41 7.31 8.02
C LYS A 288 -3.07 8.13 9.14
N TYR A 289 -2.63 9.38 9.32
CA TYR A 289 -3.09 10.24 10.41
C TYR A 289 -4.18 11.22 9.98
N MET A 290 -4.28 11.52 8.67
CA MET A 290 -5.31 12.43 8.18
C MET A 290 -6.70 11.82 8.37
N PRO A 291 -7.65 12.53 9.01
CA PRO A 291 -9.02 12.05 9.13
C PRO A 291 -9.68 11.97 7.75
N LEU A 292 -10.73 11.18 7.64
CA LEU A 292 -11.62 11.26 6.48
C LEU A 292 -12.58 12.44 6.69
N TYR A 293 -12.45 13.47 5.88
CA TYR A 293 -13.36 14.61 5.93
C TYR A 293 -14.67 14.27 5.22
N ARG A 294 -15.79 14.87 5.71
CA ARG A 294 -17.15 14.55 5.24
C ARG A 294 -17.35 14.64 3.72
N HIS A 295 -16.59 15.49 3.06
CA HIS A 295 -16.67 15.72 1.61
C HIS A 295 -15.46 15.16 0.84
N GLU A 296 -14.57 14.43 1.52
CA GLU A 296 -13.41 13.85 0.87
C GLU A 296 -13.84 12.62 0.06
N PRO A 297 -13.51 12.58 -1.24
CA PRO A 297 -13.91 11.46 -2.08
C PRO A 297 -13.14 10.18 -1.70
N ILE A 298 -13.87 9.08 -1.64
CA ILE A 298 -13.31 7.74 -1.47
C ILE A 298 -13.08 7.12 -2.84
N GLY A 299 -11.92 6.53 -3.04
CA GLY A 299 -11.61 5.68 -4.18
C GLY A 299 -12.06 4.25 -3.94
N VAL A 300 -12.55 3.60 -4.97
CA VAL A 300 -12.88 2.18 -4.96
C VAL A 300 -12.21 1.52 -6.15
N VAL A 301 -11.36 0.53 -5.88
CA VAL A 301 -10.81 -0.35 -6.92
C VAL A 301 -11.55 -1.67 -6.85
N ILE A 302 -12.17 -2.07 -7.95
CA ILE A 302 -12.88 -3.35 -8.05
C ILE A 302 -12.05 -4.29 -8.92
N MET A 303 -11.69 -5.45 -8.36
CA MET A 303 -10.92 -6.50 -9.03
C MET A 303 -11.79 -7.74 -9.28
N PRO A 304 -12.49 -7.82 -10.43
CA PRO A 304 -13.08 -9.06 -10.93
C PRO A 304 -12.04 -9.85 -11.70
N HIS A 305 -12.38 -11.09 -12.05
CA HIS A 305 -11.52 -11.94 -12.88
C HIS A 305 -11.17 -11.27 -14.22
N GLY A 306 -12.18 -10.68 -14.89
CA GLY A 306 -12.04 -10.24 -16.26
C GLY A 306 -12.14 -11.41 -17.25
N ALA A 307 -12.83 -11.22 -18.35
CA ALA A 307 -13.00 -12.25 -19.36
C ALA A 307 -13.43 -11.62 -20.71
N THR A 308 -14.48 -12.15 -21.31
CA THR A 308 -15.06 -11.61 -22.56
C THR A 308 -15.70 -10.24 -22.35
N GLN A 309 -15.86 -9.47 -23.42
CA GLN A 309 -16.52 -8.16 -23.36
C GLN A 309 -17.90 -8.21 -22.67
N PRO A 310 -18.81 -9.18 -22.98
CA PRO A 310 -20.10 -9.27 -22.29
C PRO A 310 -19.98 -9.52 -20.77
N TYR A 311 -18.94 -10.25 -20.32
CA TYR A 311 -18.64 -10.38 -18.89
C TYR A 311 -18.27 -9.03 -18.29
N ASN A 312 -17.35 -8.31 -18.92
CA ASN A 312 -16.88 -7.02 -18.43
C ASN A 312 -18.02 -6.00 -18.39
N ASP A 313 -18.86 -5.96 -19.45
CA ASP A 313 -20.05 -5.09 -19.50
C ASP A 313 -21.07 -5.39 -18.38
N ALA A 314 -21.25 -6.65 -18.03
CA ALA A 314 -22.13 -7.03 -16.92
C ALA A 314 -21.60 -6.54 -15.57
N ILE A 315 -20.27 -6.58 -15.37
CA ILE A 315 -19.63 -6.03 -14.19
C ILE A 315 -19.76 -4.50 -14.19
N GLU A 316 -19.47 -3.82 -15.31
CA GLU A 316 -19.63 -2.37 -15.44
C GLU A 316 -21.06 -1.92 -15.11
N LYS A 317 -22.09 -2.62 -15.62
CA LYS A 317 -23.49 -2.35 -15.26
C LYS A 317 -23.76 -2.54 -13.77
N THR A 318 -23.13 -3.53 -13.15
CA THR A 318 -23.28 -3.78 -11.70
C THR A 318 -22.72 -2.64 -10.84
N ILE A 319 -21.60 -2.06 -11.26
CA ILE A 319 -20.90 -1.02 -10.51
C ILE A 319 -21.36 0.40 -10.84
N GLU A 320 -22.07 0.60 -11.94
CA GLU A 320 -22.50 1.94 -12.42
C GLU A 320 -23.18 2.78 -11.34
N PRO A 321 -24.11 2.22 -10.50
CA PRO A 321 -24.72 3.01 -9.42
C PRO A 321 -23.74 3.51 -8.35
N LEU A 322 -22.55 2.87 -8.22
CA LEU A 322 -21.53 3.29 -7.25
C LEU A 322 -20.76 4.52 -7.72
N LYS A 323 -20.64 4.75 -9.04
CA LYS A 323 -19.87 5.85 -9.63
C LYS A 323 -20.43 7.23 -9.26
N SER A 324 -21.72 7.31 -8.91
CA SER A 324 -22.34 8.55 -8.41
C SER A 324 -21.87 8.93 -6.99
N LYS A 325 -21.36 7.96 -6.21
CA LYS A 325 -20.99 8.12 -4.80
C LYS A 325 -19.49 8.04 -4.57
N TYR A 326 -18.78 7.29 -5.40
CA TYR A 326 -17.37 6.97 -5.24
C TYR A 326 -16.60 7.18 -6.55
N LYS A 327 -15.30 7.41 -6.45
CA LYS A 327 -14.41 7.33 -7.61
C LYS A 327 -14.02 5.88 -7.84
N VAL A 328 -14.51 5.26 -8.91
CA VAL A 328 -14.39 3.82 -9.15
C VAL A 328 -13.44 3.55 -10.31
N GLU A 329 -12.47 2.66 -10.10
CA GLU A 329 -11.56 2.14 -11.13
C GLU A 329 -11.56 0.61 -11.12
N MET A 330 -11.33 0.02 -12.30
CA MET A 330 -11.29 -1.42 -12.47
C MET A 330 -9.85 -1.93 -12.52
N ALA A 331 -9.60 -3.06 -11.84
CA ALA A 331 -8.34 -3.80 -11.91
C ALA A 331 -8.63 -5.26 -12.31
N TYR A 332 -8.94 -5.48 -13.58
CA TYR A 332 -9.23 -6.81 -14.08
C TYR A 332 -8.04 -7.76 -13.92
N GLY A 333 -8.29 -8.99 -13.47
CA GLY A 333 -7.29 -10.03 -13.34
C GLY A 333 -7.35 -10.79 -12.00
N MET A 334 -6.38 -11.67 -11.80
CA MET A 334 -6.28 -12.54 -10.62
C MET A 334 -5.14 -12.06 -9.69
N GLY A 335 -5.12 -10.78 -9.38
CA GLY A 335 -4.02 -10.14 -8.64
C GLY A 335 -2.85 -9.83 -9.58
N ASP A 336 -3.10 -9.08 -10.63
CA ASP A 336 -2.07 -8.53 -11.51
C ASP A 336 -1.59 -7.18 -10.97
N ALA A 337 -0.29 -7.07 -10.67
CA ALA A 337 0.28 -5.89 -10.04
C ALA A 337 0.22 -4.65 -10.96
N LEU A 338 0.31 -4.82 -12.27
CA LEU A 338 0.29 -3.69 -13.21
C LEU A 338 -1.11 -3.09 -13.34
N THR A 339 -2.15 -3.93 -13.45
CA THR A 339 -3.53 -3.45 -13.50
C THR A 339 -3.94 -2.79 -12.19
N ILE A 340 -3.52 -3.36 -11.05
CA ILE A 340 -3.76 -2.78 -9.73
C ILE A 340 -3.03 -1.43 -9.60
N GLN A 341 -1.75 -1.35 -9.97
CA GLN A 341 -0.98 -0.10 -9.95
C GLN A 341 -1.66 0.98 -10.80
N LYS A 342 -2.09 0.61 -12.02
CA LYS A 342 -2.77 1.53 -12.95
C LYS A 342 -4.07 2.08 -12.36
N ALA A 343 -4.90 1.24 -11.77
CA ALA A 343 -6.15 1.64 -11.15
C ALA A 343 -5.92 2.56 -9.94
N VAL A 344 -5.00 2.19 -9.05
CA VAL A 344 -4.63 3.01 -7.88
C VAL A 344 -4.05 4.36 -8.32
N SER A 345 -3.14 4.37 -9.29
CA SER A 345 -2.52 5.61 -9.79
C SER A 345 -3.54 6.57 -10.41
N LYS A 346 -4.55 6.06 -11.12
CA LYS A 346 -5.63 6.89 -11.66
C LYS A 346 -6.44 7.59 -10.57
N LEU A 347 -6.72 6.89 -9.46
CA LEU A 347 -7.39 7.46 -8.31
C LEU A 347 -6.52 8.50 -7.61
N GLU A 348 -5.24 8.20 -7.39
CA GLU A 348 -4.30 9.14 -6.76
C GLU A 348 -4.11 10.42 -7.59
N ASN A 349 -4.08 10.32 -8.92
CA ASN A 349 -4.05 11.49 -9.82
C ASN A 349 -5.30 12.37 -9.74
N GLN A 350 -6.42 11.83 -9.23
CA GLN A 350 -7.63 12.56 -8.89
C GLN A 350 -7.62 13.10 -7.44
N GLY A 351 -6.51 12.99 -6.72
CA GLY A 351 -6.35 13.46 -5.34
C GLY A 351 -6.90 12.51 -4.28
N ILE A 352 -7.24 11.28 -4.63
CA ILE A 352 -7.76 10.27 -3.69
C ILE A 352 -6.63 9.80 -2.76
N LYS A 353 -6.90 9.86 -1.45
CA LYS A 353 -5.96 9.46 -0.40
C LYS A 353 -6.38 8.18 0.33
N LYS A 354 -7.65 7.80 0.20
CA LYS A 354 -8.24 6.62 0.85
C LYS A 354 -8.95 5.77 -0.18
N ILE A 355 -8.56 4.50 -0.27
CA ILE A 355 -9.02 3.57 -1.29
C ILE A 355 -9.56 2.32 -0.61
N ILE A 356 -10.70 1.83 -1.10
CA ILE A 356 -11.24 0.52 -0.79
C ILE A 356 -11.00 -0.38 -1.97
N PHE A 357 -10.26 -1.46 -1.74
CA PHE A 357 -9.96 -2.47 -2.76
C PHE A 357 -10.89 -3.68 -2.58
N VAL A 358 -11.66 -3.98 -3.61
CA VAL A 358 -12.67 -5.04 -3.58
C VAL A 358 -12.22 -6.21 -4.45
N ARG A 359 -11.97 -7.35 -3.81
CA ARG A 359 -11.81 -8.62 -4.52
C ARG A 359 -13.20 -9.18 -4.85
N MET A 360 -13.62 -9.04 -6.11
CA MET A 360 -14.92 -9.52 -6.56
C MET A 360 -14.88 -11.02 -6.87
N TYR A 361 -14.58 -11.80 -5.83
CA TYR A 361 -14.44 -13.26 -5.86
C TYR A 361 -15.38 -13.92 -4.83
N PRO A 362 -15.72 -15.21 -5.04
CA PRO A 362 -16.67 -15.91 -4.18
C PRO A 362 -16.33 -15.90 -2.70
N ARG A 363 -15.09 -16.21 -2.33
CA ARG A 363 -14.65 -16.32 -0.93
C ARG A 363 -13.84 -15.11 -0.49
N SER A 364 -13.99 -14.71 0.78
CA SER A 364 -13.30 -13.54 1.38
C SER A 364 -11.78 -13.68 1.41
N ASN A 365 -11.28 -14.91 1.57
CA ASN A 365 -9.84 -15.21 1.57
C ASN A 365 -9.27 -15.46 0.16
N GLN A 366 -10.10 -15.59 -0.89
CA GLN A 366 -9.61 -15.85 -2.24
C GLN A 366 -8.77 -14.69 -2.76
N LEU A 367 -7.54 -14.99 -3.18
CA LEU A 367 -6.50 -14.03 -3.59
C LEU A 367 -6.13 -12.98 -2.52
N LYS A 368 -6.58 -13.16 -1.26
CA LYS A 368 -6.34 -12.15 -0.21
C LYS A 368 -4.84 -11.95 0.04
N GLU A 369 -4.11 -13.00 0.32
CA GLU A 369 -2.66 -12.92 0.59
C GLU A 369 -1.91 -12.31 -0.59
N LYS A 370 -2.24 -12.75 -1.81
CA LYS A 370 -1.65 -12.23 -3.05
C LYS A 370 -1.89 -10.74 -3.23
N THR A 371 -3.14 -10.30 -3.06
CA THR A 371 -3.49 -8.89 -3.22
C THR A 371 -2.98 -8.03 -2.07
N ASP A 372 -3.02 -8.53 -0.82
CA ASP A 372 -2.49 -7.80 0.33
C ASP A 372 -0.98 -7.57 0.17
N TYR A 373 -0.23 -8.55 -0.35
CA TYR A 373 1.17 -8.38 -0.70
C TYR A 373 1.36 -7.30 -1.78
N ILE A 374 0.65 -7.40 -2.91
CA ILE A 374 0.76 -6.43 -4.01
C ILE A 374 0.42 -5.01 -3.53
N LEU A 375 -0.59 -4.86 -2.69
CA LEU A 375 -1.02 -3.58 -2.13
C LEU A 375 -0.09 -3.01 -1.05
N GLY A 376 0.93 -3.77 -0.65
CA GLY A 376 1.84 -3.38 0.44
C GLY A 376 1.17 -3.38 1.81
N LEU A 377 0.16 -4.24 2.02
CA LEU A 377 -0.51 -4.49 3.30
C LEU A 377 0.11 -5.67 4.05
N SER A 378 0.90 -6.48 3.37
CA SER A 378 1.69 -7.58 3.91
C SER A 378 3.07 -7.57 3.27
N GLU A 379 4.09 -7.85 4.06
CA GLU A 379 5.46 -8.07 3.58
C GLU A 379 5.71 -9.54 3.24
N LYS A 380 4.88 -10.44 3.79
CA LYS A 380 4.99 -11.89 3.56
C LYS A 380 4.54 -12.21 2.14
N ILE A 381 5.43 -12.85 1.38
CA ILE A 381 5.10 -13.41 0.08
C ILE A 381 4.19 -14.62 0.31
N PRO A 382 3.08 -14.73 -0.43
CA PRO A 382 2.21 -15.89 -0.38
C PRO A 382 2.95 -17.20 -0.69
N GLU A 383 2.67 -18.25 0.05
CA GLU A 383 3.33 -19.56 -0.12
C GLU A 383 3.02 -20.20 -1.49
N GLN A 384 1.82 -19.94 -2.02
CA GLN A 384 1.38 -20.43 -3.33
C GLN A 384 1.56 -19.34 -4.40
N TRP A 385 2.81 -18.95 -4.64
CA TRP A 385 3.12 -18.01 -5.71
C TRP A 385 3.69 -18.73 -6.92
N ASP A 386 2.97 -18.71 -8.03
CA ASP A 386 3.43 -19.27 -9.29
C ASP A 386 4.18 -18.19 -10.10
N GLY A 387 5.45 -18.43 -10.40
CA GLY A 387 6.27 -17.57 -11.24
C GLY A 387 7.03 -16.45 -10.48
N LEU A 388 7.37 -15.38 -11.20
CA LEU A 388 8.12 -14.25 -10.64
C LEU A 388 7.29 -13.45 -9.64
N ILE A 389 7.89 -13.16 -8.49
CA ILE A 389 7.25 -12.33 -7.46
C ILE A 389 7.10 -10.90 -8.00
N PRO A 390 5.88 -10.37 -8.14
CA PRO A 390 5.67 -9.03 -8.64
C PRO A 390 6.11 -7.97 -7.62
N PRO A 391 6.37 -6.75 -8.06
CA PRO A 391 6.56 -5.65 -7.15
C PRO A 391 5.27 -5.33 -6.40
N GLN A 392 5.39 -4.85 -5.17
CA GLN A 392 4.31 -4.14 -4.51
C GLN A 392 4.05 -2.81 -5.23
N ILE A 393 2.79 -2.34 -5.23
CA ILE A 393 2.45 -1.07 -5.88
C ILE A 393 3.11 0.12 -5.17
N ARG A 394 3.40 1.16 -5.93
CA ARG A 394 3.88 2.45 -5.43
C ARG A 394 2.68 3.35 -5.20
N SER A 395 2.32 3.53 -3.94
CA SER A 395 1.11 4.26 -3.56
C SER A 395 1.30 5.02 -2.26
N SER A 396 0.77 6.23 -2.23
CA SER A 396 0.65 7.06 -1.04
C SER A 396 -0.70 6.89 -0.33
N SER A 397 -1.65 6.23 -0.96
CA SER A 397 -3.01 6.04 -0.42
C SER A 397 -3.05 5.01 0.71
N ILE A 398 -3.99 5.20 1.62
CA ILE A 398 -4.36 4.21 2.63
C ILE A 398 -5.40 3.30 2.02
N ILE A 399 -5.09 2.01 1.96
CA ILE A 399 -5.91 1.01 1.28
C ILE A 399 -6.47 0.03 2.30
N ASN A 400 -7.78 -0.21 2.24
CA ASN A 400 -8.46 -1.28 2.98
C ASN A 400 -9.13 -2.22 1.99
N THR A 401 -9.26 -3.50 2.35
CA THR A 401 -9.72 -4.51 1.41
C THR A 401 -10.87 -5.36 1.95
N PHE A 402 -11.76 -5.80 1.05
CA PHE A 402 -12.71 -6.86 1.33
C PHE A 402 -12.99 -7.71 0.08
N GLY A 403 -13.74 -8.81 0.25
CA GLY A 403 -14.17 -9.72 -0.82
C GLY A 403 -15.12 -10.76 -0.26
N GLY A 404 -15.47 -11.79 -1.05
CA GLY A 404 -16.30 -12.88 -0.60
C GLY A 404 -17.79 -12.62 -0.80
N TYR A 405 -18.22 -12.46 -2.06
CA TYR A 405 -19.65 -12.19 -2.32
C TYR A 405 -20.55 -13.36 -1.93
N GLU A 406 -20.10 -14.64 -2.03
CA GLU A 406 -20.88 -15.81 -1.63
C GLU A 406 -21.12 -15.90 -0.10
N GLU A 407 -20.47 -15.07 0.70
CA GLU A 407 -20.65 -15.06 2.16
C GLU A 407 -21.82 -14.19 2.61
N ASP A 408 -22.51 -13.52 1.68
CA ASP A 408 -23.62 -12.61 1.99
C ASP A 408 -24.96 -13.14 1.47
N ASN A 409 -26.00 -13.07 2.30
CA ASN A 409 -27.36 -13.51 1.93
C ASN A 409 -27.99 -12.72 0.78
N LEU A 410 -27.45 -11.56 0.41
CA LEU A 410 -27.85 -10.87 -0.82
C LEU A 410 -27.66 -11.73 -2.06
N ILE A 411 -26.69 -12.65 -2.04
CA ILE A 411 -26.44 -13.59 -3.13
C ILE A 411 -27.52 -14.68 -3.18
N ALA A 412 -27.98 -15.17 -2.03
CA ALA A 412 -29.14 -16.05 -1.96
C ALA A 412 -30.38 -15.41 -2.60
N GLY A 413 -30.57 -14.09 -2.40
CA GLY A 413 -31.61 -13.32 -3.06
C GLY A 413 -31.51 -13.30 -4.59
N ILE A 414 -30.28 -13.31 -5.15
CA ILE A 414 -30.10 -13.44 -6.61
C ILE A 414 -30.52 -14.82 -7.07
N PHE A 415 -30.09 -15.89 -6.41
CA PHE A 415 -30.52 -17.25 -6.75
C PHE A 415 -32.03 -17.40 -6.68
N LEU A 416 -32.67 -16.85 -5.63
CA LEU A 416 -34.11 -16.84 -5.49
C LEU A 416 -34.81 -16.21 -6.72
N GLU A 417 -34.34 -15.05 -7.18
CA GLU A 417 -34.90 -14.39 -8.35
C GLU A 417 -34.67 -15.21 -9.62
N ARG A 418 -33.46 -15.81 -9.80
CA ARG A 418 -33.17 -16.68 -10.93
C ARG A 418 -34.05 -17.94 -10.96
N ILE A 419 -34.36 -18.50 -9.78
CA ILE A 419 -35.29 -19.63 -9.65
C ILE A 419 -36.70 -19.20 -10.04
N LYS A 420 -37.20 -18.06 -9.52
CA LYS A 420 -38.53 -17.54 -9.83
C LYS A 420 -38.75 -17.22 -11.30
N GLU A 421 -37.69 -16.90 -12.05
CA GLU A 421 -37.78 -16.68 -13.49
C GLU A 421 -38.19 -17.95 -14.27
N ILE A 422 -37.95 -19.16 -13.73
CA ILE A 422 -38.16 -20.45 -14.41
C ILE A 422 -39.21 -21.30 -13.69
N SER A 423 -39.22 -21.25 -12.35
CA SER A 423 -40.09 -22.10 -11.52
C SER A 423 -41.55 -21.74 -11.70
N LYS A 424 -42.40 -22.80 -11.84
CA LYS A 424 -43.88 -22.67 -11.96
C LYS A 424 -44.59 -23.44 -10.86
N LYS A 425 -44.06 -24.58 -10.42
CA LYS A 425 -44.66 -25.51 -9.47
C LYS A 425 -43.57 -26.04 -8.50
N PRO A 426 -43.18 -25.26 -7.48
CA PRO A 426 -42.08 -25.60 -6.58
C PRO A 426 -42.14 -27.03 -6.02
N SER A 427 -43.33 -27.49 -5.60
CA SER A 427 -43.53 -28.84 -5.05
C SER A 427 -43.23 -30.00 -6.03
N GLU A 428 -43.20 -29.74 -7.35
CA GLU A 428 -42.88 -30.72 -8.41
C GLU A 428 -41.48 -30.48 -8.99
N GLU A 429 -40.71 -29.52 -8.47
CA GLU A 429 -39.44 -29.08 -9.07
C GLU A 429 -38.24 -29.44 -8.21
N THR A 430 -37.15 -29.84 -8.86
CA THR A 430 -35.83 -30.06 -8.26
C THR A 430 -34.90 -28.96 -8.74
N ILE A 431 -34.21 -28.30 -7.79
CA ILE A 431 -33.30 -27.18 -8.06
C ILE A 431 -31.85 -27.62 -7.86
N LEU A 432 -31.01 -27.35 -8.86
CA LEU A 432 -29.55 -27.50 -8.76
C LEU A 432 -28.87 -26.12 -8.84
N LEU A 433 -28.27 -25.66 -7.75
CA LEU A 433 -27.33 -24.54 -7.80
C LEU A 433 -25.95 -25.08 -8.23
N LEU A 434 -25.48 -24.68 -9.42
CA LEU A 434 -24.26 -25.25 -10.01
C LEU A 434 -23.13 -24.21 -10.05
N ALA A 435 -22.02 -24.49 -9.36
CA ALA A 435 -20.85 -23.64 -9.26
C ALA A 435 -19.65 -24.20 -10.05
N HIS A 436 -18.70 -23.31 -10.37
CA HIS A 436 -17.43 -23.66 -11.01
C HIS A 436 -16.63 -24.71 -10.20
N GLY A 437 -16.49 -24.52 -8.89
CA GLY A 437 -15.70 -25.39 -8.02
C GLY A 437 -14.28 -24.87 -7.76
N SER A 438 -13.50 -25.71 -7.05
CA SER A 438 -12.11 -25.40 -6.65
C SER A 438 -11.20 -26.62 -6.87
N SER A 439 -9.89 -26.40 -7.09
CA SER A 439 -8.87 -27.46 -7.06
C SER A 439 -8.69 -28.03 -5.65
N ASP A 440 -8.79 -27.19 -4.65
CA ASP A 440 -8.61 -27.51 -3.24
C ASP A 440 -9.88 -28.11 -2.65
N ASP A 441 -9.75 -29.28 -1.99
CA ASP A 441 -10.89 -30.02 -1.48
C ASP A 441 -11.48 -29.40 -0.21
N GLN A 442 -10.65 -28.77 0.62
CA GLN A 442 -11.14 -28.03 1.79
C GLN A 442 -11.93 -26.79 1.38
N ALA A 443 -11.41 -26.06 0.39
CA ALA A 443 -12.11 -24.95 -0.20
C ALA A 443 -13.46 -25.36 -0.81
N GLU A 444 -13.55 -26.55 -1.39
CA GLU A 444 -14.77 -27.10 -1.96
C GLU A 444 -15.79 -27.47 -0.87
N ILE A 445 -15.35 -28.04 0.24
CA ILE A 445 -16.19 -28.33 1.41
C ILE A 445 -16.82 -27.04 1.94
N LEU A 446 -16.00 -25.99 2.13
CA LEU A 446 -16.48 -24.68 2.60
C LEU A 446 -17.48 -24.07 1.63
N ARG A 447 -17.26 -24.17 0.31
CA ARG A 447 -18.18 -23.70 -0.72
C ARG A 447 -19.53 -24.43 -0.65
N LYS A 448 -19.50 -25.75 -0.57
CA LYS A 448 -20.73 -26.57 -0.43
C LYS A 448 -21.52 -26.18 0.81
N LYS A 449 -20.83 -25.92 1.94
CA LYS A 449 -21.47 -25.43 3.16
C LYS A 449 -22.16 -24.08 2.93
N LYS A 450 -21.49 -23.12 2.26
CA LYS A 450 -22.09 -21.82 1.96
C LYS A 450 -23.28 -21.91 0.99
N MET A 451 -23.18 -22.75 -0.02
CA MET A 451 -24.33 -23.01 -0.89
C MET A 451 -25.50 -23.59 -0.10
N LYS A 452 -25.22 -24.46 0.90
CA LYS A 452 -26.26 -24.97 1.78
C LYS A 452 -26.92 -23.85 2.58
N ASP A 453 -26.14 -22.95 3.20
CA ASP A 453 -26.69 -21.79 3.91
C ASP A 453 -27.65 -20.96 3.02
N HIS A 454 -27.26 -20.72 1.75
CA HIS A 454 -28.11 -20.03 0.78
C HIS A 454 -29.40 -20.82 0.45
N ILE A 455 -29.27 -22.14 0.30
CA ILE A 455 -30.39 -23.03 0.02
C ILE A 455 -31.39 -23.01 1.19
N ASP A 456 -30.90 -23.15 2.41
CA ASP A 456 -31.73 -23.13 3.62
C ASP A 456 -32.52 -21.81 3.71
N TRP A 457 -31.86 -20.69 3.40
CA TRP A 457 -32.53 -19.39 3.33
C TRP A 457 -33.57 -19.33 2.17
N ILE A 458 -33.24 -19.81 0.98
CA ILE A 458 -34.14 -19.82 -0.19
C ILE A 458 -35.39 -20.63 0.13
N GLN A 459 -35.28 -21.79 0.78
CA GLN A 459 -36.42 -22.63 1.14
C GLN A 459 -37.40 -21.94 2.08
N THR A 460 -36.93 -21.04 2.95
CA THR A 460 -37.81 -20.24 3.81
C THR A 460 -38.67 -19.23 3.02
N GLN A 461 -38.33 -18.95 1.75
CA GLN A 461 -39.02 -17.96 0.90
C GLN A 461 -40.11 -18.59 -0.01
N PHE A 462 -40.30 -19.92 0.03
CA PHE A 462 -41.28 -20.64 -0.76
C PHE A 462 -42.24 -21.44 0.11
N ASN A 463 -43.53 -21.38 -0.25
CA ASN A 463 -44.58 -22.21 0.34
C ASN A 463 -45.56 -22.61 -0.79
N PRO A 464 -45.64 -23.87 -1.20
CA PRO A 464 -44.83 -25.03 -0.73
C PRO A 464 -43.38 -24.96 -1.12
N THR A 465 -42.52 -25.63 -0.35
CA THR A 465 -41.09 -25.74 -0.61
C THR A 465 -40.77 -26.58 -1.87
N PHE A 466 -39.58 -26.43 -2.41
CA PHE A 466 -39.13 -27.28 -3.52
C PHE A 466 -39.02 -28.75 -3.08
N LYS A 467 -39.28 -29.64 -4.02
CA LYS A 467 -39.20 -31.07 -3.79
C LYS A 467 -37.78 -31.52 -3.40
N ASN A 468 -36.78 -30.94 -4.07
CA ASN A 468 -35.37 -31.09 -3.71
C ASN A 468 -34.60 -29.84 -4.18
N ILE A 469 -33.62 -29.41 -3.40
CA ILE A 469 -32.69 -28.35 -3.78
C ILE A 469 -31.29 -28.68 -3.28
N LYS A 470 -30.29 -28.61 -4.17
CA LYS A 470 -28.91 -28.95 -3.84
C LYS A 470 -27.92 -28.00 -4.51
N GLY A 471 -26.82 -27.69 -3.80
CA GLY A 471 -25.66 -26.99 -4.34
C GLY A 471 -24.57 -27.98 -4.71
N MET A 472 -24.07 -27.88 -5.94
CA MET A 472 -22.97 -28.71 -6.42
C MET A 472 -21.96 -27.88 -7.22
N SER A 473 -20.75 -28.41 -7.39
CA SER A 473 -19.70 -27.77 -8.18
C SER A 473 -19.17 -28.72 -9.24
N LEU A 474 -18.98 -28.19 -10.46
CA LEU A 474 -18.48 -29.00 -11.59
C LEU A 474 -16.96 -29.27 -11.51
N ARG A 475 -16.21 -28.41 -10.82
CA ARG A 475 -14.73 -28.46 -10.75
C ARG A 475 -14.09 -28.41 -12.16
N GLU A 476 -14.52 -27.43 -12.96
CA GLU A 476 -14.36 -27.31 -14.42
C GLU A 476 -12.92 -27.47 -14.91
N ASP A 477 -11.94 -26.89 -14.25
CA ASP A 477 -10.56 -26.82 -14.72
C ASP A 477 -9.70 -28.02 -14.33
N TRP A 478 -10.27 -29.01 -13.60
CA TRP A 478 -9.52 -30.16 -13.07
C TRP A 478 -10.12 -31.46 -13.56
N PRO A 479 -9.64 -32.02 -14.69
CA PRO A 479 -10.29 -33.16 -15.40
C PRO A 479 -10.67 -34.34 -14.50
N GLY A 480 -9.76 -34.86 -13.67
CA GLY A 480 -10.05 -36.00 -12.82
C GLY A 480 -11.08 -35.70 -11.72
N LYS A 481 -11.07 -34.49 -11.18
CA LYS A 481 -12.07 -34.05 -10.17
C LYS A 481 -13.41 -33.71 -10.83
N ARG A 482 -13.36 -33.15 -12.04
CA ARG A 482 -14.53 -32.82 -12.84
C ARG A 482 -15.33 -34.08 -13.21
N GLU A 483 -14.68 -35.15 -13.65
CA GLU A 483 -15.36 -36.39 -14.04
C GLU A 483 -16.20 -36.96 -12.88
N LYS A 484 -15.62 -37.05 -11.70
CA LYS A 484 -16.34 -37.47 -10.49
C LYS A 484 -17.50 -36.55 -10.16
N ALA A 485 -17.27 -35.22 -10.19
CA ALA A 485 -18.31 -34.24 -9.92
C ALA A 485 -19.43 -34.29 -10.95
N LEU A 486 -19.10 -34.49 -12.24
CA LEU A 486 -20.06 -34.61 -13.33
C LEU A 486 -20.97 -35.83 -13.14
N ASN A 487 -20.42 -37.00 -12.77
CA ASN A 487 -21.21 -38.19 -12.50
C ASN A 487 -22.21 -37.98 -11.36
N GLU A 488 -21.79 -37.28 -10.26
CA GLU A 488 -22.69 -36.93 -9.15
C GLU A 488 -23.82 -35.97 -9.63
N ILE A 489 -23.49 -35.00 -10.51
CA ILE A 489 -24.44 -34.02 -11.04
C ILE A 489 -25.43 -34.71 -12.00
N VAL A 490 -24.96 -35.60 -12.90
CA VAL A 490 -25.81 -36.38 -13.80
C VAL A 490 -26.83 -37.21 -13.03
N ASN A 491 -26.36 -37.98 -12.04
CA ASN A 491 -27.25 -38.78 -11.20
C ASN A 491 -28.30 -37.92 -10.47
N PHE A 492 -27.92 -36.75 -9.98
CA PHE A 492 -28.85 -35.85 -9.31
C PHE A 492 -29.95 -35.32 -10.27
N ILE A 493 -29.57 -34.97 -11.50
CA ILE A 493 -30.51 -34.49 -12.53
C ILE A 493 -31.44 -35.63 -12.97
N GLU A 494 -30.93 -36.85 -13.22
CA GLU A 494 -31.73 -38.02 -13.62
C GLU A 494 -32.73 -38.41 -12.52
N GLU A 495 -32.29 -38.47 -11.26
CA GLU A 495 -33.20 -38.71 -10.13
C GLU A 495 -34.24 -37.60 -9.96
N GLY A 496 -33.86 -36.35 -10.22
CA GLY A 496 -34.78 -35.21 -10.23
C GLY A 496 -35.87 -35.37 -11.31
N ASN A 497 -35.47 -35.80 -12.51
CA ASN A 497 -36.38 -36.00 -13.64
C ASN A 497 -37.43 -37.11 -13.39
N LYS A 498 -37.11 -38.15 -12.61
CA LYS A 498 -38.08 -39.19 -12.21
C LYS A 498 -39.18 -38.64 -11.29
N ARG A 499 -38.94 -37.46 -10.69
CA ARG A 499 -39.81 -36.86 -9.67
C ARG A 499 -40.50 -35.58 -10.14
N GLY A 500 -40.12 -35.04 -11.29
CA GLY A 500 -40.66 -33.80 -11.84
C GLY A 500 -39.65 -33.04 -12.67
N LYS A 501 -39.80 -31.75 -12.73
CA LYS A 501 -38.94 -30.85 -13.51
C LYS A 501 -37.63 -30.55 -12.79
N VAL A 502 -36.52 -30.52 -13.53
CA VAL A 502 -35.22 -30.08 -13.00
C VAL A 502 -34.87 -28.69 -13.54
N ILE A 503 -34.48 -27.82 -12.63
CA ILE A 503 -34.02 -26.44 -12.91
C ILE A 503 -32.58 -26.30 -12.44
N VAL A 504 -31.69 -25.86 -13.33
CA VAL A 504 -30.28 -25.59 -13.02
C VAL A 504 -30.06 -24.08 -12.98
N ILE A 505 -29.51 -23.60 -11.88
CA ILE A 505 -29.16 -22.18 -11.65
C ILE A 505 -27.64 -22.02 -11.58
N SER A 506 -27.11 -21.13 -12.39
CA SER A 506 -25.68 -20.87 -12.43
C SER A 506 -25.23 -20.04 -11.20
N ASN A 507 -24.28 -20.58 -10.45
CA ASN A 507 -23.51 -19.83 -9.44
C ASN A 507 -22.17 -19.35 -10.04
N ARG A 508 -22.27 -18.61 -11.14
CA ARG A 508 -21.15 -17.89 -11.76
C ARG A 508 -21.44 -16.40 -11.74
N LEU A 509 -20.38 -15.63 -11.72
CA LEU A 509 -20.53 -14.17 -11.72
C LEU A 509 -21.25 -13.70 -12.99
N TYR A 510 -20.95 -14.28 -14.15
CA TYR A 510 -21.61 -13.97 -15.42
C TYR A 510 -22.01 -15.22 -16.20
N GLY A 511 -23.20 -15.20 -16.76
CA GLY A 511 -23.71 -16.21 -17.69
C GLY A 511 -23.93 -17.59 -17.06
N SER A 512 -24.27 -18.54 -17.92
CA SER A 512 -24.49 -19.92 -17.49
C SER A 512 -23.22 -20.79 -17.50
N GLY A 513 -22.08 -20.24 -17.91
CA GLY A 513 -20.86 -21.02 -18.06
C GLY A 513 -20.99 -22.15 -19.09
N PRO A 514 -20.10 -23.15 -19.02
CA PRO A 514 -20.09 -24.27 -19.94
C PRO A 514 -21.10 -25.39 -19.59
N TYR A 515 -22.01 -25.13 -18.61
CA TYR A 515 -22.88 -26.17 -18.04
C TYR A 515 -23.76 -26.86 -19.08
N LYS A 516 -24.34 -26.10 -20.03
CA LYS A 516 -25.13 -26.68 -21.13
C LYS A 516 -24.31 -27.65 -22.00
N HIS A 517 -23.01 -27.42 -22.15
CA HIS A 517 -22.11 -28.30 -22.87
C HIS A 517 -21.84 -29.59 -22.10
N PHE A 518 -21.46 -29.48 -20.82
CA PHE A 518 -21.15 -30.64 -19.97
C PHE A 518 -22.38 -31.50 -19.64
N LEU A 519 -23.57 -30.90 -19.62
CA LEU A 519 -24.84 -31.56 -19.30
C LEU A 519 -25.67 -31.88 -20.56
N LYS A 520 -25.02 -31.89 -21.74
CA LYS A 520 -25.67 -32.19 -22.99
C LYS A 520 -26.33 -33.60 -22.96
N GLY A 521 -27.58 -33.68 -23.39
CA GLY A 521 -28.35 -34.91 -23.39
C GLY A 521 -29.23 -35.14 -22.15
N LEU A 522 -29.03 -34.36 -21.08
CA LEU A 522 -29.90 -34.39 -19.91
C LEU A 522 -31.09 -33.43 -20.06
N ASN A 523 -32.21 -33.78 -19.44
CA ASN A 523 -33.41 -32.95 -19.43
C ASN A 523 -33.37 -31.99 -18.22
N PHE A 524 -33.24 -30.68 -18.46
CA PHE A 524 -33.30 -29.62 -17.45
C PHE A 524 -33.60 -28.26 -18.08
N GLU A 525 -34.16 -27.38 -17.32
CA GLU A 525 -34.27 -25.96 -17.70
C GLU A 525 -33.19 -25.11 -17.05
N MET A 526 -32.65 -24.14 -17.79
CA MET A 526 -31.64 -23.24 -17.34
C MET A 526 -31.70 -21.92 -18.10
N ASN A 527 -31.72 -20.79 -17.39
CA ASN A 527 -31.49 -19.49 -18.04
C ASN A 527 -30.01 -19.25 -18.33
N SER A 528 -29.73 -18.22 -19.13
CA SER A 528 -28.36 -17.81 -19.46
C SER A 528 -27.75 -16.82 -18.49
N LYS A 529 -28.41 -16.53 -17.35
CA LYS A 529 -28.05 -15.48 -16.43
C LYS A 529 -27.14 -16.02 -15.31
N GLY A 530 -26.11 -15.23 -14.94
CA GLY A 530 -25.33 -15.41 -13.73
C GLY A 530 -25.76 -14.46 -12.60
N LEU A 531 -24.82 -14.16 -11.71
CA LEU A 531 -25.03 -13.22 -10.59
C LEU A 531 -25.03 -11.77 -11.06
N ALA A 532 -24.23 -11.42 -12.07
CA ALA A 532 -24.13 -10.08 -12.64
C ALA A 532 -24.78 -10.02 -14.04
N PRO A 533 -25.39 -8.87 -14.39
CA PRO A 533 -25.68 -7.74 -13.52
C PRO A 533 -26.90 -8.00 -12.63
N HIS A 534 -26.85 -7.57 -11.38
CA HIS A 534 -27.98 -7.69 -10.46
C HIS A 534 -27.91 -6.64 -9.33
N PRO A 535 -29.04 -6.01 -8.91
CA PRO A 535 -29.06 -4.99 -7.86
C PRO A 535 -28.49 -5.48 -6.51
N ASN A 536 -28.72 -6.74 -6.15
CA ASN A 536 -28.20 -7.29 -4.89
C ASN A 536 -26.67 -7.38 -4.88
N LEU A 537 -26.03 -7.60 -6.04
CA LEU A 537 -24.58 -7.58 -6.12
C LEU A 537 -24.04 -6.16 -5.93
N THR A 538 -24.72 -5.14 -6.47
CA THR A 538 -24.42 -3.73 -6.21
C THR A 538 -24.61 -3.40 -4.71
N ARG A 539 -25.68 -3.90 -4.09
CA ARG A 539 -25.93 -3.72 -2.65
C ARG A 539 -24.85 -4.36 -1.78
N TRP A 540 -24.35 -5.55 -2.17
CA TRP A 540 -23.23 -6.20 -1.49
C TRP A 540 -21.96 -5.33 -1.55
N LEU A 541 -21.63 -4.80 -2.72
CA LEU A 541 -20.50 -3.87 -2.88
C LEU A 541 -20.67 -2.65 -1.98
N GLU A 542 -21.83 -2.01 -2.03
CA GLU A 542 -22.11 -0.81 -1.23
C GLU A 542 -22.08 -1.08 0.28
N LYS A 543 -22.60 -2.22 0.72
CA LYS A 543 -22.56 -2.67 2.12
C LYS A 543 -21.12 -2.82 2.62
N GLY A 544 -20.27 -3.51 1.87
CA GLY A 544 -18.86 -3.70 2.19
C GLY A 544 -18.08 -2.39 2.24
N ILE A 545 -18.28 -1.53 1.23
CA ILE A 545 -17.65 -0.20 1.17
C ILE A 545 -18.06 0.64 2.40
N LYS A 546 -19.35 0.75 2.70
CA LYS A 546 -19.85 1.51 3.86
C LYS A 546 -19.33 0.98 5.19
N SER A 547 -19.23 -0.35 5.32
CA SER A 547 -18.68 -1.00 6.52
C SER A 547 -17.23 -0.61 6.75
N LEU A 548 -16.38 -0.66 5.71
CA LEU A 548 -14.99 -0.28 5.82
C LEU A 548 -14.80 1.22 6.07
N ILE A 549 -15.61 2.07 5.44
CA ILE A 549 -15.60 3.51 5.73
C ILE A 549 -15.89 3.74 7.22
N LYS A 550 -16.93 3.12 7.74
CA LYS A 550 -17.33 3.28 9.15
C LYS A 550 -16.28 2.76 10.11
N ASN A 551 -15.71 1.59 9.86
CA ASN A 551 -14.84 0.92 10.83
C ASN A 551 -13.39 1.41 10.77
N ASN A 552 -12.85 1.68 9.59
CA ASN A 552 -11.42 1.94 9.40
C ASN A 552 -11.10 3.41 9.13
N PHE A 553 -12.03 4.18 8.56
CA PHE A 553 -11.79 5.60 8.26
C PHE A 553 -12.53 6.54 9.22
N SER A 554 -13.68 6.14 9.78
CA SER A 554 -14.48 7.02 10.66
C SER A 554 -13.98 7.07 12.11
N GLN A 555 -13.13 6.14 12.57
CA GLN A 555 -12.44 6.28 13.87
C GLN A 555 -11.55 7.53 13.93
N GLN A 556 -11.27 8.14 12.79
CA GLN A 556 -10.55 9.41 12.66
C GLN A 556 -11.48 10.63 12.54
N ILE A 557 -12.79 10.45 12.46
CA ILE A 557 -13.75 11.56 12.54
C ILE A 557 -13.92 11.91 14.01
N VAL A 558 -13.07 12.79 14.51
CA VAL A 558 -13.21 13.34 15.86
C VAL A 558 -14.48 14.17 15.89
N ASN A 559 -15.48 13.70 16.66
CA ASN A 559 -16.66 14.49 16.96
C ASN A 559 -16.24 15.58 17.95
N PRO A 560 -16.25 16.88 17.57
CA PRO A 560 -15.69 17.95 18.41
C PRO A 560 -16.43 18.15 19.73
N ASN A 561 -17.58 17.51 19.95
CA ASN A 561 -18.41 17.68 21.12
C ASN A 561 -18.25 16.62 22.22
N LYS A 562 -17.30 15.67 22.11
CA LYS A 562 -17.16 14.59 23.12
C LYS A 562 -15.85 14.52 23.91
N ASN A 563 -14.93 15.45 23.78
CA ASN A 563 -13.69 15.42 24.58
C ASN A 563 -13.51 16.65 25.46
N LYS A 564 -14.32 16.75 26.52
CA LYS A 564 -13.85 17.30 27.80
C LYS A 564 -13.45 16.09 28.67
N LEU A 565 -12.20 16.09 29.08
CA LEU A 565 -11.52 15.22 30.09
C LEU A 565 -11.38 13.73 29.76
N ASN A 566 -10.15 13.33 29.42
CA ASN A 566 -9.43 12.33 30.23
C ASN A 566 -7.94 12.28 29.79
N ILE A 567 -7.13 13.02 30.52
CA ILE A 567 -5.66 12.88 30.51
C ILE A 567 -5.38 11.59 31.29
N ARG A 568 -5.00 10.54 30.61
CA ARG A 568 -4.23 9.44 31.20
C ARG A 568 -2.96 9.27 30.38
N VAL A 569 -1.86 9.71 30.99
CA VAL A 569 -0.50 9.36 30.62
C VAL A 569 -0.36 7.85 30.88
N SER A 570 -0.36 7.03 29.84
CA SER A 570 0.07 5.64 29.98
C SER A 570 1.59 5.59 29.80
N SER A 571 2.28 5.60 30.93
CA SER A 571 3.66 5.11 31.02
C SER A 571 3.62 3.58 30.91
N THR A 572 4.01 3.03 29.80
CA THR A 572 4.49 1.66 29.72
C THR A 572 5.92 1.68 29.22
N ALA A 573 6.83 1.82 30.19
CA ALA A 573 8.17 1.29 30.07
C ALA A 573 8.10 -0.23 30.32
N ARG A 574 8.52 -1.01 29.33
CA ARG A 574 9.30 -2.23 29.51
C ARG A 574 9.93 -2.66 28.19
#